data_1c23548af2f65e72c22146360e5ff17e
#
_entry.id   1c23548af2f65e72c22146360e5ff17e
#
_cell.length_a   1.000
_cell.length_b   1.000
_cell.length_c   1.000
_cell.angle_alpha   90.00
_cell.angle_beta   90.00
_cell.angle_gamma   90.00
#
_symmetry.space_group_name_H-M   'P 1'
#
loop_
_entity.id
_entity.type
_entity.pdbx_description
1 polymer ?
#
loop_
_entity_poly.entity_id
_entity_poly.type
_entity_poly.pdbx_seq_one_letter_code
_entity_poly.pdbx_strand_id
1 'polypeptide(L)'
;MKKLIILFLFMLYSLNFAEIRAVTSTTVIYDLVKEIGRDKIKVDYLVRGDQDPHFLEVMPSYMMKLRNADLMFEIGLGLEMWSQQLISGSRNSRIKIIDLSQDIQKKEVPSGKVSASQGDVHPYGNPHYWLDPENAKVMVQEIYKALASESPQDEGYFKKNMDDYLGRLNSKINEWNARMSQNKGKAFVFFHASWTYFADRYGIKIAGYVEPKPGIAPTPSHNADIIDIIKRNNVRYIMMENFYSDSAPNQIARLTGVKVIKVPTGVFGMQGINSYIQMMDYIVNQITKAS
;
A
#
# COMPACT_ATOMS: atom_id res chain seq x y z
N MET A 1 5.01 47.48 -59.55
CA MET A 1 4.51 47.37 -58.16
C MET A 1 4.60 45.87 -57.78
N LYS A 2 5.65 45.47 -57.08
CA LYS A 2 5.85 44.06 -56.61
C LYS A 2 5.20 43.94 -55.24
N LYS A 3 4.14 43.12 -55.13
CA LYS A 3 3.50 42.80 -53.83
C LYS A 3 4.39 41.77 -53.12
N LEU A 4 4.99 42.20 -51.99
CA LEU A 4 5.75 41.35 -51.06
C LEU A 4 4.74 40.57 -50.22
N ILE A 5 4.61 39.25 -50.43
CA ILE A 5 3.80 38.38 -49.60
C ILE A 5 4.72 37.90 -48.46
N ILE A 6 4.54 38.45 -47.28
CA ILE A 6 5.19 37.98 -46.03
C ILE A 6 4.41 36.75 -45.54
N LEU A 7 4.99 35.58 -45.76
CA LEU A 7 4.51 34.30 -45.25
C LEU A 7 4.92 34.19 -43.77
N PHE A 8 4.00 34.43 -42.84
CA PHE A 8 4.20 34.27 -41.41
C PHE A 8 4.13 32.74 -41.13
N LEU A 9 5.29 32.10 -41.08
CA LEU A 9 5.41 30.70 -40.67
C LEU A 9 5.20 30.64 -39.12
N PHE A 10 3.98 30.34 -38.68
CA PHE A 10 3.73 29.98 -37.31
C PHE A 10 4.42 28.65 -37.06
N MET A 11 5.64 28.67 -36.52
CA MET A 11 6.35 27.51 -36.03
C MET A 11 5.64 27.08 -34.74
N LEU A 12 4.71 26.15 -34.86
CA LEU A 12 4.11 25.44 -33.73
C LEU A 12 5.24 24.62 -33.05
N TYR A 13 5.94 25.26 -32.14
CA TYR A 13 6.75 24.51 -31.16
C TYR A 13 5.78 23.70 -30.33
N SER A 14 5.60 22.43 -30.68
CA SER A 14 5.08 21.44 -29.75
C SER A 14 6.10 21.38 -28.61
N LEU A 15 5.84 22.08 -27.51
CA LEU A 15 6.54 21.86 -26.27
C LEU A 15 6.22 20.42 -25.85
N ASN A 16 7.07 19.48 -26.30
CA ASN A 16 7.09 18.15 -25.73
C ASN A 16 7.59 18.30 -24.29
N PHE A 17 6.67 18.53 -23.37
CA PHE A 17 6.99 18.42 -21.96
C PHE A 17 7.38 16.97 -21.70
N ALA A 18 8.51 16.78 -21.06
CA ALA A 18 8.99 15.45 -20.73
C ALA A 18 7.97 14.77 -19.79
N GLU A 19 7.58 13.56 -20.16
CA GLU A 19 6.72 12.72 -19.34
C GLU A 19 7.37 12.50 -17.96
N ILE A 20 6.65 12.74 -16.86
CA ILE A 20 7.14 12.49 -15.50
C ILE A 20 7.46 11.01 -15.35
N ARG A 21 8.65 10.69 -14.89
CA ARG A 21 9.07 9.31 -14.59
C ARG A 21 9.00 9.06 -13.09
N ALA A 22 8.07 8.24 -12.66
CA ALA A 22 7.88 7.88 -11.28
C ALA A 22 8.24 6.41 -11.02
N VAL A 23 8.80 6.14 -9.85
CA VAL A 23 8.97 4.80 -9.31
C VAL A 23 8.27 4.74 -7.97
N THR A 24 7.59 3.65 -7.68
CA THR A 24 6.89 3.45 -6.41
C THR A 24 7.46 2.26 -5.66
N SER A 25 7.47 2.33 -4.35
CA SER A 25 7.93 1.20 -3.53
C SER A 25 7.02 -0.02 -3.69
N THR A 26 5.70 0.21 -3.68
CA THR A 26 4.68 -0.84 -3.72
C THR A 26 3.71 -0.68 -4.89
N THR A 27 3.00 -1.77 -5.22
CA THR A 27 1.97 -1.76 -6.26
C THR A 27 0.69 -1.02 -5.86
N VAL A 28 0.45 -0.80 -4.56
CA VAL A 28 -0.65 0.06 -4.11
C VAL A 28 -0.38 1.50 -4.53
N ILE A 29 0.80 2.01 -4.24
CA ILE A 29 1.18 3.37 -4.66
C ILE A 29 1.20 3.47 -6.19
N TYR A 30 1.69 2.44 -6.88
CA TYR A 30 1.70 2.40 -8.35
C TYR A 30 0.31 2.63 -8.94
N ASP A 31 -0.70 1.94 -8.43
CA ASP A 31 -2.07 2.09 -8.90
C ASP A 31 -2.60 3.51 -8.66
N LEU A 32 -2.40 4.05 -7.45
CA LEU A 32 -2.83 5.41 -7.11
C LEU A 32 -2.12 6.47 -7.96
N VAL A 33 -0.81 6.37 -8.15
CA VAL A 33 -0.04 7.29 -9.01
C VAL A 33 -0.53 7.21 -10.46
N LYS A 34 -0.79 5.99 -10.96
CA LYS A 34 -1.31 5.78 -12.33
C LYS A 34 -2.70 6.37 -12.52
N GLU A 35 -3.58 6.27 -11.51
CA GLU A 35 -4.93 6.85 -11.55
C GLU A 35 -4.90 8.38 -11.67
N ILE A 36 -3.96 9.04 -10.99
CA ILE A 36 -3.85 10.51 -10.99
C ILE A 36 -3.08 11.02 -12.21
N GLY A 37 -1.97 10.39 -12.52
CA GLY A 37 -1.05 10.85 -13.57
C GLY A 37 -1.45 10.43 -14.98
N ARG A 38 -2.07 9.24 -15.12
CA ARG A 38 -2.51 8.62 -16.39
C ARG A 38 -1.44 8.67 -17.48
N ASP A 39 -1.75 9.30 -18.63
CA ASP A 39 -0.89 9.43 -19.83
C ASP A 39 0.20 10.50 -19.70
N LYS A 40 0.21 11.28 -18.61
CA LYS A 40 1.23 12.29 -18.34
C LYS A 40 2.44 11.76 -17.56
N ILE A 41 2.38 10.49 -17.15
CA ILE A 41 3.43 9.87 -16.35
C ILE A 41 3.80 8.48 -16.90
N LYS A 42 5.08 8.15 -16.74
CA LYS A 42 5.56 6.79 -16.82
C LYS A 42 5.89 6.31 -15.42
N VAL A 43 5.14 5.36 -14.91
CA VAL A 43 5.31 4.82 -13.56
C VAL A 43 5.71 3.35 -13.59
N ASP A 44 6.61 2.97 -12.67
CA ASP A 44 7.04 1.60 -12.42
C ASP A 44 7.04 1.34 -10.90
N TYR A 45 7.10 0.09 -10.48
CA TYR A 45 7.15 -0.30 -9.07
C TYR A 45 8.34 -1.20 -8.77
N LEU A 46 8.72 -1.28 -7.48
CA LEU A 46 9.84 -2.10 -7.01
C LEU A 46 9.35 -3.43 -6.43
N VAL A 47 8.47 -3.40 -5.43
CA VAL A 47 7.93 -4.60 -4.80
C VAL A 47 6.65 -5.02 -5.52
N ARG A 48 6.57 -6.31 -5.89
CA ARG A 48 5.36 -6.87 -6.50
C ARG A 48 4.26 -7.06 -5.44
N GLY A 49 3.00 -7.09 -5.87
CA GLY A 49 1.86 -7.24 -4.97
C GLY A 49 1.76 -8.61 -4.26
N ASP A 50 2.51 -9.61 -4.74
CA ASP A 50 2.63 -10.95 -4.17
C ASP A 50 3.91 -11.15 -3.35
N GLN A 51 4.58 -10.06 -2.96
CA GLN A 51 5.79 -10.06 -2.14
C GLN A 51 5.60 -9.26 -0.86
N ASP A 52 6.34 -9.64 0.17
CA ASP A 52 6.42 -8.89 1.42
C ASP A 52 7.18 -7.58 1.18
N PRO A 53 6.56 -6.41 1.40
CA PRO A 53 7.19 -5.11 1.15
C PRO A 53 8.30 -4.75 2.15
N HIS A 54 8.40 -5.44 3.28
CA HIS A 54 9.47 -5.22 4.25
C HIS A 54 10.83 -5.69 3.72
N PHE A 55 10.82 -6.69 2.84
CA PHE A 55 12.02 -7.34 2.35
C PHE A 55 12.10 -7.25 0.84
N LEU A 56 13.04 -6.45 0.35
CA LEU A 56 13.40 -6.39 -1.05
C LEU A 56 14.89 -6.65 -1.21
N GLU A 57 15.23 -7.67 -2.00
CA GLU A 57 16.62 -7.89 -2.40
C GLU A 57 17.09 -6.74 -3.29
N VAL A 58 18.21 -6.11 -2.91
CA VAL A 58 18.77 -4.97 -3.63
C VAL A 58 19.45 -5.44 -4.91
N MET A 59 18.76 -5.32 -6.04
CA MET A 59 19.24 -5.73 -7.36
C MET A 59 19.62 -4.56 -8.26
N PRO A 60 20.63 -4.71 -9.14
CA PRO A 60 21.00 -3.69 -10.12
C PRO A 60 19.85 -3.23 -11.02
N SER A 61 18.90 -4.12 -11.35
CA SER A 61 17.72 -3.79 -12.15
C SER A 61 16.83 -2.74 -11.50
N TYR A 62 16.69 -2.75 -10.17
CA TYR A 62 15.92 -1.74 -9.44
C TYR A 62 16.66 -0.38 -9.41
N MET A 63 18.00 -0.40 -9.26
CA MET A 63 18.80 0.81 -9.38
C MET A 63 18.67 1.47 -10.74
N MET A 64 18.57 0.65 -11.81
CA MET A 64 18.34 1.17 -13.18
C MET A 64 16.96 1.83 -13.34
N LYS A 65 15.90 1.34 -12.69
CA LYS A 65 14.59 1.99 -12.66
C LYS A 65 14.69 3.38 -12.03
N LEU A 66 15.39 3.50 -10.90
CA LEU A 66 15.57 4.75 -10.18
C LEU A 66 16.50 5.75 -10.89
N ARG A 67 17.42 5.28 -11.70
CA ARG A 67 18.47 6.12 -12.34
C ARG A 67 17.91 7.30 -13.14
N ASN A 68 16.76 7.10 -13.78
CA ASN A 68 16.14 8.11 -14.64
C ASN A 68 14.77 8.57 -14.10
N ALA A 69 14.45 8.24 -12.85
CA ALA A 69 13.21 8.66 -12.22
C ALA A 69 13.31 10.11 -11.72
N ASP A 70 12.23 10.84 -11.86
CA ASP A 70 12.06 12.19 -11.32
C ASP A 70 11.54 12.11 -9.87
N LEU A 71 10.59 11.17 -9.63
CA LEU A 71 9.94 10.96 -8.36
C LEU A 71 10.07 9.49 -7.90
N MET A 72 10.29 9.29 -6.60
CA MET A 72 10.10 8.02 -5.93
C MET A 72 9.09 8.17 -4.81
N PHE A 73 8.03 7.38 -4.84
CA PHE A 73 7.00 7.37 -3.81
C PHE A 73 7.19 6.18 -2.86
N GLU A 74 7.16 6.46 -1.57
CA GLU A 74 7.32 5.48 -0.49
C GLU A 74 6.10 5.51 0.45
N ILE A 75 5.80 4.37 1.05
CA ILE A 75 4.84 4.28 2.17
C ILE A 75 5.38 5.06 3.36
N GLY A 76 6.69 4.97 3.61
CA GLY A 76 7.32 5.60 4.76
C GLY A 76 7.15 4.82 6.06
N LEU A 77 7.29 5.50 7.20
CA LEU A 77 7.25 4.92 8.54
C LEU A 77 8.27 3.79 8.78
N GLY A 78 9.27 3.68 7.92
CA GLY A 78 10.31 2.66 8.00
C GLY A 78 9.94 1.32 7.34
N LEU A 79 8.92 1.28 6.48
CA LEU A 79 8.60 0.08 5.70
C LEU A 79 9.74 -0.27 4.75
N GLU A 80 10.24 0.72 4.02
CA GLU A 80 11.24 0.55 2.96
C GLU A 80 12.67 0.78 3.47
N MET A 81 13.10 0.05 4.50
CA MET A 81 14.49 0.19 5.01
C MET A 81 15.56 -0.12 3.97
N TRP A 82 15.20 -0.85 2.91
CA TRP A 82 16.04 -1.17 1.76
C TRP A 82 16.17 -0.02 0.75
N SER A 83 15.31 0.98 0.77
CA SER A 83 15.21 2.01 -0.29
C SER A 83 16.46 2.87 -0.40
N GLN A 84 17.03 3.31 0.71
CA GLN A 84 18.20 4.17 0.74
C GLN A 84 19.40 3.56 0.01
N GLN A 85 19.58 2.23 0.09
CA GLN A 85 20.65 1.53 -0.63
C GLN A 85 20.41 1.54 -2.15
N LEU A 86 19.15 1.37 -2.60
CA LEU A 86 18.78 1.45 -4.02
C LEU A 86 18.95 2.86 -4.57
N ILE A 87 18.49 3.87 -3.83
CA ILE A 87 18.61 5.29 -4.21
C ILE A 87 20.09 5.65 -4.39
N SER A 88 20.93 5.33 -3.41
CA SER A 88 22.37 5.60 -3.46
C SER A 88 23.03 4.85 -4.63
N GLY A 89 22.68 3.59 -4.85
CA GLY A 89 23.19 2.77 -5.95
C GLY A 89 22.76 3.24 -7.33
N SER A 90 21.61 3.91 -7.45
CA SER A 90 21.10 4.46 -8.72
C SER A 90 21.94 5.61 -9.27
N ARG A 91 22.70 6.28 -8.39
CA ARG A 91 23.47 7.50 -8.72
C ARG A 91 22.61 8.65 -9.27
N ASN A 92 21.32 8.66 -8.96
CA ASN A 92 20.40 9.72 -9.33
C ASN A 92 20.29 10.74 -8.18
N SER A 93 21.09 11.80 -8.25
CA SER A 93 21.06 12.87 -7.22
C SER A 93 19.87 13.84 -7.36
N ARG A 94 19.06 13.72 -8.40
CA ARG A 94 17.93 14.62 -8.67
C ARG A 94 16.57 14.02 -8.29
N ILE A 95 16.53 12.72 -8.01
CA ILE A 95 15.29 12.05 -7.64
C ILE A 95 14.70 12.67 -6.37
N LYS A 96 13.42 13.01 -6.41
CA LYS A 96 12.66 13.50 -5.25
C LYS A 96 11.97 12.33 -4.58
N ILE A 97 12.20 12.15 -3.29
CA ILE A 97 11.55 11.11 -2.49
C ILE A 97 10.31 11.69 -1.84
N ILE A 98 9.17 11.05 -2.08
CA ILE A 98 7.86 11.44 -1.57
C ILE A 98 7.41 10.38 -0.56
N ASP A 99 7.51 10.72 0.71
CA ASP A 99 6.98 9.91 1.83
C ASP A 99 5.50 10.23 2.02
N LEU A 100 4.64 9.24 1.73
CA LEU A 100 3.18 9.39 1.77
C LEU A 100 2.59 9.31 3.19
N SER A 101 3.43 9.11 4.22
CA SER A 101 2.97 9.01 5.61
C SER A 101 2.86 10.34 6.36
N GLN A 102 3.21 11.46 5.71
CA GLN A 102 3.38 12.75 6.40
C GLN A 102 2.10 13.21 7.12
N ASP A 103 0.96 13.14 6.45
CA ASP A 103 -0.35 13.56 6.97
C ASP A 103 -1.19 12.39 7.51
N ILE A 104 -0.59 11.21 7.71
CA ILE A 104 -1.25 10.03 8.28
C ILE A 104 -1.25 10.08 9.81
N GLN A 105 -2.41 9.83 10.41
CA GLN A 105 -2.48 9.61 11.86
C GLN A 105 -1.81 8.28 12.21
N LYS A 106 -0.59 8.35 12.75
CA LYS A 106 0.24 7.19 13.05
C LYS A 106 -0.34 6.37 14.19
N LYS A 107 -0.32 5.04 14.04
CA LYS A 107 -0.70 4.08 15.08
C LYS A 107 0.51 3.25 15.51
N GLU A 108 0.44 2.70 16.72
CA GLU A 108 1.47 1.80 17.27
C GLU A 108 2.89 2.40 17.23
N VAL A 109 2.99 3.71 17.49
CA VAL A 109 4.30 4.36 17.61
C VAL A 109 4.98 3.86 18.90
N PRO A 110 6.17 3.22 18.81
CA PRO A 110 6.85 2.70 20.00
C PRO A 110 7.20 3.82 20.98
N SER A 111 6.99 3.58 22.27
CA SER A 111 7.34 4.54 23.34
C SER A 111 8.82 4.50 23.76
N GLY A 112 9.62 3.58 23.18
CA GLY A 112 11.02 3.36 23.54
C GLY A 112 11.89 3.03 22.32
N LYS A 113 13.18 2.72 22.58
CA LYS A 113 14.11 2.31 21.51
C LYS A 113 13.68 0.97 20.93
N VAL A 114 13.50 0.93 19.62
CA VAL A 114 13.28 -0.29 18.87
C VAL A 114 14.62 -1.01 18.68
N SER A 115 14.63 -2.34 18.84
CA SER A 115 15.80 -3.17 18.61
C SER A 115 15.45 -4.38 17.73
N ALA A 116 16.42 -4.94 17.05
CA ALA A 116 16.24 -6.13 16.19
C ALA A 116 15.66 -7.36 16.94
N SER A 117 15.80 -7.43 18.28
CA SER A 117 15.18 -8.49 19.09
C SER A 117 13.64 -8.41 19.17
N GLN A 118 13.06 -7.29 18.74
CA GLN A 118 11.61 -7.08 18.70
C GLN A 118 11.00 -7.53 17.36
N GLY A 119 11.82 -8.02 16.43
CA GLY A 119 11.42 -8.35 15.07
C GLY A 119 11.39 -7.08 14.18
N ASP A 120 10.54 -7.10 13.17
CA ASP A 120 10.37 -6.01 12.19
C ASP A 120 9.45 -4.90 12.76
N VAL A 121 9.86 -4.32 13.88
CA VAL A 121 9.12 -3.25 14.54
C VAL A 121 9.51 -1.90 13.94
N HIS A 122 8.54 -1.22 13.38
CA HIS A 122 8.73 0.08 12.74
C HIS A 122 8.89 1.20 13.77
N PRO A 123 10.02 1.94 13.76
CA PRO A 123 10.31 2.94 14.80
C PRO A 123 9.40 4.16 14.74
N TYR A 124 8.75 4.41 13.61
CA TYR A 124 7.92 5.60 13.36
C TYR A 124 6.42 5.33 13.42
N GLY A 125 6.01 4.08 13.74
CA GLY A 125 4.63 3.62 13.79
C GLY A 125 4.32 2.56 12.74
N ASN A 126 3.17 1.92 12.85
CA ASN A 126 2.73 0.89 11.91
C ASN A 126 2.57 1.45 10.49
N PRO A 127 3.27 0.91 9.48
CA PRO A 127 3.28 1.47 8.13
C PRO A 127 2.10 1.03 7.26
N HIS A 128 1.29 0.06 7.70
CA HIS A 128 0.24 -0.57 6.87
C HIS A 128 -1.04 0.27 6.78
N TYR A 129 -0.91 1.59 6.78
CA TYR A 129 -2.03 2.52 6.84
C TYR A 129 -2.88 2.54 5.57
N TRP A 130 -2.36 2.07 4.43
CA TRP A 130 -3.13 1.95 3.19
C TRP A 130 -4.28 0.94 3.26
N LEU A 131 -4.30 0.06 4.28
CA LEU A 131 -5.41 -0.86 4.53
C LEU A 131 -6.65 -0.18 5.13
N ASP A 132 -6.54 1.08 5.57
CA ASP A 132 -7.68 1.95 5.80
C ASP A 132 -7.91 2.82 4.56
N PRO A 133 -9.06 2.68 3.84
CA PRO A 133 -9.30 3.44 2.62
C PRO A 133 -9.45 4.96 2.83
N GLU A 134 -9.69 5.43 4.06
CA GLU A 134 -9.62 6.87 4.33
C GLU A 134 -8.18 7.39 4.25
N ASN A 135 -7.21 6.60 4.68
CA ASN A 135 -5.79 6.94 4.52
C ASN A 135 -5.37 6.91 3.04
N ALA A 136 -5.97 6.04 2.23
CA ALA A 136 -5.73 6.05 0.79
C ALA A 136 -6.16 7.39 0.13
N LYS A 137 -7.18 8.08 0.67
CA LYS A 137 -7.55 9.43 0.21
C LYS A 137 -6.43 10.44 0.51
N VAL A 138 -5.80 10.34 1.68
CA VAL A 138 -4.65 11.17 2.04
C VAL A 138 -3.49 10.90 1.08
N MET A 139 -3.16 9.63 0.84
CA MET A 139 -2.12 9.26 -0.14
C MET A 139 -2.38 9.86 -1.52
N VAL A 140 -3.62 9.79 -2.01
CA VAL A 140 -4.03 10.35 -3.31
C VAL A 140 -3.81 11.87 -3.37
N GLN A 141 -4.10 12.59 -2.28
CA GLN A 141 -3.86 14.03 -2.20
C GLN A 141 -2.37 14.37 -2.23
N GLU A 142 -1.53 13.61 -1.51
CA GLU A 142 -0.08 13.80 -1.53
C GLU A 142 0.54 13.47 -2.90
N ILE A 143 0.05 12.41 -3.56
CA ILE A 143 0.45 12.08 -4.93
C ILE A 143 0.10 13.22 -5.88
N TYR A 144 -1.11 13.76 -5.80
CA TYR A 144 -1.51 14.92 -6.60
C TYR A 144 -0.58 16.12 -6.38
N LYS A 145 -0.30 16.49 -5.12
CA LYS A 145 0.60 17.61 -4.79
C LYS A 145 2.00 17.41 -5.42
N ALA A 146 2.55 16.20 -5.33
CA ALA A 146 3.84 15.87 -5.89
C ALA A 146 3.86 15.99 -7.42
N LEU A 147 2.85 15.43 -8.11
CA LEU A 147 2.74 15.50 -9.57
C LEU A 147 2.51 16.93 -10.07
N ALA A 148 1.65 17.72 -9.40
CA ALA A 148 1.39 19.11 -9.73
C ALA A 148 2.64 19.98 -9.54
N SER A 149 3.43 19.71 -8.50
CA SER A 149 4.71 20.39 -8.29
C SER A 149 5.76 20.04 -9.34
N GLU A 150 5.75 18.82 -9.88
CA GLU A 150 6.69 18.37 -10.93
C GLU A 150 6.29 18.90 -12.31
N SER A 151 4.98 18.99 -12.60
CA SER A 151 4.46 19.50 -13.87
C SER A 151 3.31 20.49 -13.62
N PRO A 152 3.61 21.76 -13.27
CA PRO A 152 2.59 22.77 -12.96
C PRO A 152 1.61 23.05 -14.11
N GLN A 153 2.04 22.89 -15.35
CA GLN A 153 1.19 23.05 -16.54
C GLN A 153 0.10 21.96 -16.64
N ASP A 154 0.31 20.79 -16.03
CA ASP A 154 -0.65 19.68 -16.02
C ASP A 154 -1.45 19.61 -14.70
N GLU A 155 -1.31 20.59 -13.80
CA GLU A 155 -1.97 20.61 -12.48
C GLU A 155 -3.48 20.40 -12.58
N GLY A 156 -4.16 21.11 -13.49
CA GLY A 156 -5.61 20.98 -13.70
C GLY A 156 -6.03 19.59 -14.15
N TYR A 157 -5.18 18.92 -14.94
CA TYR A 157 -5.39 17.54 -15.37
C TYR A 157 -5.28 16.56 -14.20
N PHE A 158 -4.23 16.67 -13.40
CA PHE A 158 -4.05 15.84 -12.22
C PHE A 158 -5.14 16.06 -11.17
N LYS A 159 -5.54 17.35 -10.97
CA LYS A 159 -6.63 17.67 -10.06
C LYS A 159 -7.94 17.01 -10.46
N LYS A 160 -8.30 17.11 -11.74
CA LYS A 160 -9.51 16.45 -12.24
C LYS A 160 -9.47 14.93 -12.01
N ASN A 161 -8.35 14.28 -12.32
CA ASN A 161 -8.20 12.83 -12.13
C ASN A 161 -8.27 12.45 -10.65
N MET A 162 -7.67 13.25 -9.76
CA MET A 162 -7.76 13.07 -8.31
C MET A 162 -9.22 13.18 -7.85
N ASP A 163 -9.94 14.22 -8.24
CA ASP A 163 -11.34 14.45 -7.84
C ASP A 163 -12.23 13.28 -8.33
N ASP A 164 -12.06 12.85 -9.58
CA ASP A 164 -12.76 11.69 -10.16
C ASP A 164 -12.49 10.40 -9.38
N TYR A 165 -11.21 10.14 -9.01
CA TYR A 165 -10.83 8.97 -8.23
C TYR A 165 -11.39 9.02 -6.80
N LEU A 166 -11.26 10.15 -6.12
CA LEU A 166 -11.81 10.35 -4.77
C LEU A 166 -13.33 10.17 -4.73
N GLY A 167 -14.05 10.60 -5.76
CA GLY A 167 -15.49 10.35 -5.91
C GLY A 167 -15.83 8.86 -5.94
N ARG A 168 -15.11 8.09 -6.76
CA ARG A 168 -15.27 6.62 -6.83
C ARG A 168 -14.90 5.94 -5.52
N LEU A 169 -13.78 6.33 -4.91
CA LEU A 169 -13.31 5.77 -3.65
C LEU A 169 -14.29 6.06 -2.50
N ASN A 170 -14.82 7.28 -2.39
CA ASN A 170 -15.83 7.64 -1.39
C ASN A 170 -17.09 6.77 -1.51
N SER A 171 -17.58 6.55 -2.74
CA SER A 171 -18.73 5.66 -2.97
C SER A 171 -18.44 4.23 -2.48
N LYS A 172 -17.24 3.74 -2.73
CA LYS A 172 -16.81 2.41 -2.28
C LYS A 172 -16.61 2.32 -0.77
N ILE A 173 -16.06 3.36 -0.15
CA ILE A 173 -15.94 3.42 1.33
C ILE A 173 -17.31 3.29 2.00
N ASN A 174 -18.32 4.00 1.48
CA ASN A 174 -19.69 3.89 2.01
C ASN A 174 -20.25 2.47 1.86
N GLU A 175 -20.05 1.83 0.70
CA GLU A 175 -20.42 0.44 0.47
C GLU A 175 -19.71 -0.51 1.46
N TRP A 176 -18.38 -0.39 1.60
CA TRP A 176 -17.59 -1.22 2.50
C TRP A 176 -17.98 -1.03 3.97
N ASN A 177 -18.21 0.21 4.40
CA ASN A 177 -18.67 0.50 5.77
C ASN A 177 -20.01 -0.17 6.06
N ALA A 178 -20.97 -0.08 5.14
CA ALA A 178 -22.27 -0.74 5.29
C ALA A 178 -22.13 -2.26 5.39
N ARG A 179 -21.34 -2.88 4.52
CA ARG A 179 -21.12 -4.32 4.48
C ARG A 179 -20.35 -4.84 5.68
N MET A 180 -19.35 -4.09 6.16
CA MET A 180 -18.53 -4.47 7.30
C MET A 180 -19.18 -4.22 8.65
N SER A 181 -20.28 -3.47 8.72
CA SER A 181 -21.00 -3.12 9.96
C SER A 181 -21.36 -4.35 10.82
N GLN A 182 -21.71 -5.45 10.20
CA GLN A 182 -22.00 -6.72 10.88
C GLN A 182 -20.80 -7.39 11.55
N ASN A 183 -19.58 -6.94 11.25
CA ASN A 183 -18.34 -7.48 11.82
C ASN A 183 -17.82 -6.64 13.01
N LYS A 184 -18.48 -5.51 13.30
CA LYS A 184 -18.11 -4.65 14.42
C LYS A 184 -18.14 -5.41 15.75
N GLY A 185 -17.05 -5.33 16.50
CA GLY A 185 -16.88 -6.00 17.79
C GLY A 185 -16.50 -7.47 17.71
N LYS A 186 -16.54 -8.13 16.54
CA LYS A 186 -16.04 -9.50 16.37
C LYS A 186 -14.53 -9.57 16.52
N ALA A 187 -14.05 -10.66 17.12
CA ALA A 187 -12.64 -10.90 17.32
C ALA A 187 -12.03 -11.70 16.15
N PHE A 188 -10.92 -11.24 15.60
CA PHE A 188 -10.16 -11.91 14.56
C PHE A 188 -8.74 -12.17 15.06
N VAL A 189 -8.12 -13.24 14.58
CA VAL A 189 -6.68 -13.45 14.63
C VAL A 189 -6.12 -13.08 13.26
N PHE A 190 -5.01 -12.36 13.26
CA PHE A 190 -4.30 -12.00 12.04
C PHE A 190 -2.96 -12.73 11.97
N PHE A 191 -2.40 -12.89 10.77
CA PHE A 191 -1.08 -13.50 10.66
C PHE A 191 -0.01 -12.52 11.10
N HIS A 192 0.10 -11.40 10.41
CA HIS A 192 1.06 -10.32 10.67
C HIS A 192 0.35 -9.07 11.22
N ALA A 193 1.11 -8.14 11.82
CA ALA A 193 0.59 -6.90 12.40
C ALA A 193 0.22 -5.82 11.36
N SER A 194 -0.20 -6.21 10.16
CA SER A 194 -0.59 -5.29 9.08
C SER A 194 -1.96 -4.64 9.29
N TRP A 195 -2.82 -5.26 10.08
CA TRP A 195 -4.27 -5.01 10.03
C TRP A 195 -4.79 -3.97 11.01
N THR A 196 -3.92 -3.29 11.74
CA THR A 196 -4.30 -2.35 12.80
C THR A 196 -5.22 -1.23 12.29
N TYR A 197 -4.90 -0.60 11.16
CA TYR A 197 -5.72 0.46 10.59
C TYR A 197 -7.05 -0.08 10.04
N PHE A 198 -7.03 -1.22 9.38
CA PHE A 198 -8.24 -1.89 8.89
C PHE A 198 -9.16 -2.31 10.04
N ALA A 199 -8.62 -2.92 11.08
CA ALA A 199 -9.37 -3.38 12.23
C ALA A 199 -10.03 -2.19 12.97
N ASP A 200 -9.30 -1.09 13.15
CA ASP A 200 -9.83 0.13 13.76
C ASP A 200 -10.96 0.73 12.91
N ARG A 201 -10.76 0.85 11.59
CA ARG A 201 -11.76 1.36 10.65
C ARG A 201 -13.10 0.65 10.77
N TYR A 202 -13.09 -0.67 10.86
CA TYR A 202 -14.31 -1.48 10.87
C TYR A 202 -14.73 -1.97 12.26
N GLY A 203 -14.04 -1.52 13.32
CA GLY A 203 -14.33 -1.88 14.70
C GLY A 203 -14.12 -3.37 14.99
N ILE A 204 -13.20 -4.04 14.28
CA ILE A 204 -12.80 -5.43 14.50
C ILE A 204 -11.84 -5.48 15.68
N LYS A 205 -12.01 -6.47 16.56
CA LYS A 205 -11.08 -6.71 17.67
C LYS A 205 -9.94 -7.60 17.20
N ILE A 206 -8.71 -7.13 17.36
CA ILE A 206 -7.52 -7.95 17.14
C ILE A 206 -7.34 -8.81 18.40
N ALA A 207 -7.59 -10.14 18.27
CA ALA A 207 -7.45 -11.07 19.39
C ALA A 207 -5.99 -11.52 19.56
N GLY A 208 -5.20 -11.56 18.47
CA GLY A 208 -3.80 -11.94 18.49
C GLY A 208 -3.23 -12.03 17.08
N TYR A 209 -1.94 -12.32 17.02
CA TYR A 209 -1.20 -12.51 15.77
C TYR A 209 -0.56 -13.89 15.75
N VAL A 210 -0.59 -14.57 14.59
CA VAL A 210 0.06 -15.87 14.39
C VAL A 210 1.59 -15.73 14.46
N GLU A 211 2.14 -14.68 13.89
CA GLU A 211 3.52 -14.28 14.15
C GLU A 211 3.64 -13.73 15.58
N PRO A 212 4.56 -14.24 16.39
CA PRO A 212 4.77 -13.74 17.76
C PRO A 212 5.32 -12.30 17.78
N LYS A 213 6.06 -11.97 16.75
CA LYS A 213 6.60 -10.63 16.45
C LYS A 213 6.75 -10.54 14.93
N PRO A 214 6.62 -9.33 14.32
CA PRO A 214 6.77 -9.15 12.89
C PRO A 214 8.06 -9.77 12.36
N GLY A 215 7.96 -10.60 11.29
CA GLY A 215 9.10 -11.27 10.67
C GLY A 215 9.69 -12.47 11.45
N ILE A 216 9.10 -12.86 12.59
CA ILE A 216 9.56 -14.01 13.39
C ILE A 216 8.56 -15.15 13.25
N ALA A 217 9.05 -16.30 12.73
CA ALA A 217 8.22 -17.48 12.53
C ALA A 217 7.61 -17.99 13.87
N PRO A 218 6.33 -18.42 13.87
CA PRO A 218 5.67 -18.90 15.06
C PRO A 218 6.27 -20.21 15.56
N THR A 219 6.43 -20.31 16.89
CA THR A 219 6.85 -21.53 17.57
C THR A 219 5.64 -22.41 17.91
N PRO A 220 5.83 -23.72 18.17
CA PRO A 220 4.75 -24.60 18.64
C PRO A 220 4.06 -24.08 19.92
N SER A 221 4.82 -23.50 20.85
CA SER A 221 4.28 -22.91 22.09
C SER A 221 3.38 -21.72 21.77
N HIS A 222 3.83 -20.81 20.91
CA HIS A 222 3.04 -19.65 20.50
C HIS A 222 1.76 -20.08 19.74
N ASN A 223 1.85 -21.11 18.90
CA ASN A 223 0.65 -21.64 18.24
C ASN A 223 -0.37 -22.19 19.27
N ALA A 224 0.08 -22.82 20.37
CA ALA A 224 -0.81 -23.25 21.45
C ALA A 224 -1.49 -22.04 22.14
N ASP A 225 -0.76 -20.96 22.39
CA ASP A 225 -1.31 -19.73 22.94
C ASP A 225 -2.39 -19.12 22.00
N ILE A 226 -2.15 -19.13 20.69
CA ILE A 226 -3.13 -18.65 19.70
C ILE A 226 -4.38 -19.55 19.67
N ILE A 227 -4.24 -20.86 19.79
CA ILE A 227 -5.38 -21.79 19.90
C ILE A 227 -6.24 -21.46 21.14
N ASP A 228 -5.63 -21.16 22.27
CA ASP A 228 -6.34 -20.76 23.49
C ASP A 228 -7.00 -19.40 23.37
N ILE A 229 -6.35 -18.45 22.70
CA ILE A 229 -6.94 -17.14 22.38
C ILE A 229 -8.18 -17.31 21.50
N ILE A 230 -8.11 -18.12 20.46
CA ILE A 230 -9.21 -18.42 19.54
C ILE A 230 -10.41 -18.96 20.31
N LYS A 231 -10.20 -19.96 21.17
CA LYS A 231 -11.28 -20.58 21.98
C LYS A 231 -11.91 -19.59 22.95
N ARG A 232 -11.08 -18.84 23.70
CA ARG A 232 -11.57 -17.88 24.70
C ARG A 232 -12.33 -16.68 24.10
N ASN A 233 -11.96 -16.23 22.90
CA ASN A 233 -12.54 -15.06 22.25
C ASN A 233 -13.57 -15.44 21.18
N ASN A 234 -13.91 -16.72 21.01
CA ASN A 234 -14.83 -17.23 19.98
C ASN A 234 -14.44 -16.71 18.58
N VAL A 235 -13.14 -16.71 18.28
CA VAL A 235 -12.62 -16.29 16.97
C VAL A 235 -13.04 -17.29 15.91
N ARG A 236 -13.50 -16.80 14.76
CA ARG A 236 -13.93 -17.65 13.64
C ARG A 236 -12.98 -17.64 12.46
N TYR A 237 -12.07 -16.63 12.40
CA TYR A 237 -11.24 -16.39 11.24
C TYR A 237 -9.81 -16.10 11.65
N ILE A 238 -8.87 -16.70 10.91
CA ILE A 238 -7.48 -16.23 10.81
C ILE A 238 -7.36 -15.55 9.47
N MET A 239 -6.99 -14.28 9.47
CA MET A 239 -6.78 -13.49 8.27
C MET A 239 -5.29 -13.34 8.00
N MET A 240 -4.85 -13.63 6.78
CA MET A 240 -3.45 -13.60 6.41
C MET A 240 -3.19 -13.03 5.01
N GLU A 241 -2.02 -12.49 4.82
CA GLU A 241 -1.54 -12.00 3.56
C GLU A 241 -1.19 -13.15 2.61
N ASN A 242 -1.35 -12.91 1.31
CA ASN A 242 -1.21 -13.96 0.29
C ASN A 242 0.22 -14.49 0.11
N PHE A 243 1.23 -13.76 0.53
CA PHE A 243 2.65 -14.11 0.35
C PHE A 243 3.25 -14.87 1.54
N TYR A 244 2.58 -14.93 2.69
CA TYR A 244 3.04 -15.72 3.82
C TYR A 244 2.68 -17.20 3.69
N SER A 245 3.48 -18.07 4.35
CA SER A 245 3.20 -19.50 4.46
C SER A 245 1.95 -19.74 5.31
N ASP A 246 1.06 -20.55 4.80
CA ASP A 246 -0.18 -20.93 5.49
C ASP A 246 -0.05 -22.18 6.37
N SER A 247 1.17 -22.69 6.56
CA SER A 247 1.44 -23.91 7.35
C SER A 247 0.93 -23.79 8.80
N ALA A 248 1.36 -22.75 9.53
CA ALA A 248 0.93 -22.53 10.91
C ALA A 248 -0.57 -22.16 11.01
N PRO A 249 -1.13 -21.22 10.20
CA PRO A 249 -2.55 -20.97 10.19
C PRO A 249 -3.41 -22.23 9.93
N ASN A 250 -3.03 -23.06 8.97
CA ASN A 250 -3.75 -24.29 8.66
C ASN A 250 -3.65 -25.34 9.78
N GLN A 251 -2.51 -25.42 10.49
CA GLN A 251 -2.39 -26.26 11.67
C GLN A 251 -3.33 -25.82 12.79
N ILE A 252 -3.38 -24.52 13.08
CA ILE A 252 -4.28 -23.93 14.07
C ILE A 252 -5.75 -24.19 13.67
N ALA A 253 -6.07 -23.99 12.38
CA ALA A 253 -7.42 -24.19 11.85
C ALA A 253 -7.90 -25.63 12.03
N ARG A 254 -7.05 -26.64 11.80
CA ARG A 254 -7.39 -28.05 12.03
C ARG A 254 -7.74 -28.37 13.50
N LEU A 255 -7.14 -27.63 14.43
CA LEU A 255 -7.32 -27.87 15.87
C LEU A 255 -8.46 -27.05 16.48
N THR A 256 -8.93 -26.00 15.79
CA THR A 256 -9.90 -25.04 16.34
C THR A 256 -11.19 -24.93 15.51
N GLY A 257 -11.16 -25.38 14.26
CA GLY A 257 -12.28 -25.20 13.33
C GLY A 257 -12.38 -23.79 12.72
N VAL A 258 -11.44 -22.86 13.01
CA VAL A 258 -11.46 -21.54 12.39
C VAL A 258 -11.16 -21.62 10.88
N LYS A 259 -11.66 -20.66 10.12
CA LYS A 259 -11.35 -20.56 8.69
C LYS A 259 -10.15 -19.65 8.48
N VAL A 260 -9.24 -20.07 7.61
CA VAL A 260 -8.13 -19.22 7.15
C VAL A 260 -8.60 -18.44 5.92
N ILE A 261 -8.51 -17.11 6.01
CA ILE A 261 -8.84 -16.18 4.92
C ILE A 261 -7.54 -15.59 4.41
N LYS A 262 -7.17 -15.95 3.18
CA LYS A 262 -5.98 -15.43 2.50
C LYS A 262 -6.37 -14.31 1.56
N VAL A 263 -5.75 -13.13 1.72
CA VAL A 263 -6.09 -11.91 0.97
C VAL A 263 -4.83 -11.17 0.51
N PRO A 264 -4.90 -10.42 -0.60
CA PRO A 264 -3.81 -9.57 -1.04
C PRO A 264 -3.78 -8.28 -0.21
N THR A 265 -2.60 -7.78 0.09
CA THR A 265 -2.35 -6.44 0.63
C THR A 265 -1.65 -5.53 -0.38
N GLY A 266 -1.40 -6.04 -1.59
CA GLY A 266 -0.87 -5.33 -2.75
C GLY A 266 -1.75 -5.53 -3.99
N VAL A 267 -1.80 -4.52 -4.85
CA VAL A 267 -2.40 -4.62 -6.18
C VAL A 267 -1.58 -5.63 -6.99
N PHE A 268 -2.21 -6.42 -7.86
CA PHE A 268 -1.63 -7.57 -8.56
C PHE A 268 -1.17 -8.72 -7.64
N GLY A 269 -1.45 -8.66 -6.34
CA GLY A 269 -1.09 -9.71 -5.40
C GLY A 269 -1.82 -11.03 -5.63
N MET A 270 -2.99 -10.99 -6.25
CA MET A 270 -3.77 -12.16 -6.66
C MET A 270 -4.38 -11.94 -8.03
N GLN A 271 -4.66 -13.04 -8.75
CA GLN A 271 -5.27 -12.97 -10.07
C GLN A 271 -6.62 -12.20 -10.03
N GLY A 272 -6.81 -11.30 -10.98
CA GLY A 272 -8.02 -10.47 -11.09
C GLY A 272 -8.02 -9.22 -10.20
N ILE A 273 -6.98 -8.99 -9.42
CA ILE A 273 -6.83 -7.78 -8.60
C ILE A 273 -5.90 -6.79 -9.30
N ASN A 274 -6.48 -5.84 -10.02
CA ASN A 274 -5.74 -4.91 -10.89
C ASN A 274 -5.79 -3.45 -10.42
N SER A 275 -6.46 -3.18 -9.29
CA SER A 275 -6.53 -1.84 -8.70
C SER A 275 -6.70 -1.90 -7.18
N TYR A 276 -6.42 -0.79 -6.50
CA TYR A 276 -6.64 -0.64 -5.07
C TYR A 276 -8.11 -0.88 -4.68
N ILE A 277 -9.04 -0.34 -5.45
CA ILE A 277 -10.47 -0.55 -5.21
C ILE A 277 -10.82 -2.05 -5.32
N GLN A 278 -10.31 -2.76 -6.32
CA GLN A 278 -10.54 -4.20 -6.46
C GLN A 278 -9.91 -5.00 -5.32
N MET A 279 -8.73 -4.59 -4.84
CA MET A 279 -8.07 -5.19 -3.68
C MET A 279 -8.96 -5.06 -2.43
N MET A 280 -9.45 -3.87 -2.13
CA MET A 280 -10.33 -3.64 -0.99
C MET A 280 -11.69 -4.33 -1.16
N ASP A 281 -12.28 -4.33 -2.35
CA ASP A 281 -13.48 -5.11 -2.67
C ASP A 281 -13.28 -6.60 -2.37
N TYR A 282 -12.15 -7.15 -2.77
CA TYR A 282 -11.81 -8.55 -2.51
C TYR A 282 -11.71 -8.83 -1.00
N ILE A 283 -10.97 -8.01 -0.25
CA ILE A 283 -10.81 -8.16 1.21
C ILE A 283 -12.17 -8.13 1.91
N VAL A 284 -12.99 -7.11 1.63
CA VAL A 284 -14.33 -6.97 2.22
C VAL A 284 -15.23 -8.16 1.82
N ASN A 285 -15.17 -8.61 0.55
CA ASN A 285 -15.92 -9.75 0.07
C ASN A 285 -15.56 -11.04 0.82
N GLN A 286 -14.26 -11.31 1.05
CA GLN A 286 -13.82 -12.52 1.75
C GLN A 286 -14.34 -12.52 3.20
N ILE A 287 -14.25 -11.40 3.90
CA ILE A 287 -14.71 -11.28 5.29
C ILE A 287 -16.21 -11.41 5.37
N THR A 288 -16.97 -10.72 4.51
CA THR A 288 -18.45 -10.73 4.58
C THR A 288 -19.08 -12.00 4.09
N LYS A 289 -18.45 -12.77 3.19
CA LYS A 289 -18.90 -14.12 2.79
C LYS A 289 -18.60 -15.17 3.86
N ALA A 290 -17.58 -14.94 4.66
CA ALA A 290 -17.19 -15.85 5.72
C ALA A 290 -18.02 -15.63 7.01
N SER A 291 -18.63 -14.44 7.19
CA SER A 291 -19.43 -14.01 8.36
C SER A 291 -20.83 -14.56 8.34
#